data_1d2fc9f1f3db6fddc385140e8770b041
#
_entry.id   1d2fc9f1f3db6fddc385140e8770b041
#
_cell.length_a   1.000
_cell.length_b   1.000
_cell.length_c   1.000
_cell.angle_alpha   90.00
_cell.angle_beta   90.00
_cell.angle_gamma   90.00
#
_symmetry.space_group_name_H-M   'P 1'
#
loop_
_entity.id
_entity.type
_entity.pdbx_description
1 polymer ?
#
loop_
_entity_poly.entity_id
_entity_poly.type
_entity_poly.pdbx_seq_one_letter_code
_entity_poly.pdbx_strand_id
1 'polypeptide(L)'
;FVIPNTTDTISYGYVYNADITPLETAKTNFRELFPEASESYSKHFDHKQEVVNLPFESYIANEPVRIDSNGRKIILNGNRLSFLEPMESTAIGFYLEVAIKTFDWVINRDPFLSPKAGLEMKVFHSKEVITNIHKEFHEIQKFILWHYTKGSVYDTPFWKAAQTKTTTVFEQPDERFQEIVNLAKSIDSTDCR
;
A
#
# COMPACT_ATOMS: atom_id res chain seq x y z
N PHE A 1 5.33 1.06 15.02
CA PHE A 1 6.30 1.95 14.38
C PHE A 1 6.47 3.25 15.15
N VAL A 2 7.64 3.87 15.01
CA VAL A 2 7.97 5.18 15.59
C VAL A 2 8.56 6.03 14.48
N ILE A 3 7.96 7.20 14.21
CA ILE A 3 8.38 8.09 13.13
C ILE A 3 8.72 9.46 13.71
N PRO A 4 10.00 9.88 13.72
CA PRO A 4 10.36 11.26 14.05
C PRO A 4 9.90 12.19 12.93
N ASN A 5 8.97 13.10 13.23
CA ASN A 5 8.44 14.07 12.26
C ASN A 5 9.28 15.35 12.21
N THR A 6 9.71 15.79 13.39
CA THR A 6 10.58 16.97 13.57
C THR A 6 11.54 16.70 14.71
N THR A 7 12.38 17.69 15.07
CA THR A 7 13.22 17.62 16.27
C THR A 7 12.42 17.46 17.57
N ASP A 8 11.16 17.92 17.57
CA ASP A 8 10.35 18.05 18.79
C ASP A 8 9.07 17.19 18.75
N THR A 9 8.82 16.49 17.64
CA THR A 9 7.60 15.69 17.48
C THR A 9 7.87 14.30 16.93
N ILE A 10 7.28 13.29 17.55
CA ILE A 10 7.39 11.89 17.18
C ILE A 10 5.98 11.30 17.07
N SER A 11 5.72 10.57 15.99
CA SER A 11 4.49 9.79 15.81
C SER A 11 4.73 8.35 16.21
N TYR A 12 3.84 7.82 17.03
CA TYR A 12 3.80 6.40 17.40
C TYR A 12 2.58 5.75 16.77
N GLY A 13 2.73 4.53 16.29
CA GLY A 13 1.63 3.77 15.75
C GLY A 13 1.71 2.28 16.05
N TYR A 14 0.55 1.67 16.17
CA TYR A 14 0.37 0.24 16.39
C TYR A 14 -0.66 -0.28 15.39
N VAL A 15 -0.21 -1.13 14.49
CA VAL A 15 -1.10 -1.76 13.49
C VAL A 15 -1.58 -3.09 14.04
N TYR A 16 -2.87 -3.34 13.95
CA TYR A 16 -3.48 -4.58 14.42
C TYR A 16 -4.59 -5.05 13.46
N ASN A 17 -4.89 -6.32 13.50
CA ASN A 17 -6.02 -6.89 12.77
C ASN A 17 -7.24 -6.93 13.71
N ALA A 18 -8.28 -6.18 13.36
CA ALA A 18 -9.50 -6.06 14.16
C ALA A 18 -10.31 -7.36 14.27
N ASP A 19 -10.15 -8.29 13.32
CA ASP A 19 -10.79 -9.61 13.37
C ASP A 19 -10.15 -10.53 14.44
N ILE A 20 -8.93 -10.21 14.88
CA ILE A 20 -8.14 -11.06 15.78
C ILE A 20 -7.97 -10.39 17.14
N THR A 21 -7.73 -9.08 17.15
CA THR A 21 -7.39 -8.31 18.34
C THR A 21 -8.46 -7.26 18.59
N PRO A 22 -9.23 -7.34 19.70
CA PRO A 22 -10.18 -6.31 20.07
C PRO A 22 -9.49 -4.95 20.26
N LEU A 23 -10.18 -3.86 19.93
CA LEU A 23 -9.67 -2.50 20.04
C LEU A 23 -9.07 -2.17 21.41
N GLU A 24 -9.74 -2.56 22.50
CA GLU A 24 -9.26 -2.28 23.86
C GLU A 24 -7.95 -3.03 24.18
N THR A 25 -7.80 -4.26 23.66
CA THR A 25 -6.54 -5.00 23.75
C THR A 25 -5.45 -4.31 22.95
N ALA A 26 -5.75 -3.84 21.73
CA ALA A 26 -4.80 -3.11 20.92
C ALA A 26 -4.34 -1.81 21.58
N LYS A 27 -5.26 -1.06 22.23
CA LYS A 27 -4.94 0.14 23.00
C LYS A 27 -4.05 -0.18 24.22
N THR A 28 -4.31 -1.30 24.90
CA THR A 28 -3.48 -1.75 26.02
C THR A 28 -2.07 -2.09 25.56
N ASN A 29 -1.93 -2.91 24.52
CA ASN A 29 -0.66 -3.25 23.91
C ASN A 29 0.12 -2.01 23.44
N PHE A 30 -0.58 -1.02 22.86
CA PHE A 30 0.06 0.24 22.45
C PHE A 30 0.65 0.99 23.64
N ARG A 31 -0.11 1.11 24.73
CA ARG A 31 0.35 1.81 25.94
C ARG A 31 1.52 1.09 26.63
N GLU A 32 1.52 -0.24 26.61
CA GLU A 32 2.61 -1.06 27.14
C GLU A 32 3.89 -0.94 26.31
N LEU A 33 3.76 -0.88 24.98
CA LEU A 33 4.89 -0.74 24.06
C LEU A 33 5.47 0.67 24.02
N PHE A 34 4.64 1.69 24.23
CA PHE A 34 5.01 3.09 24.10
C PHE A 34 4.53 3.90 25.33
N PRO A 35 5.05 3.62 26.53
CA PRO A 35 4.64 4.32 27.74
C PRO A 35 4.91 5.83 27.65
N GLU A 36 6.00 6.24 27.00
CA GLU A 36 6.35 7.64 26.77
C GLU A 36 5.35 8.40 25.90
N ALA A 37 4.74 7.72 24.91
CA ALA A 37 3.68 8.31 24.09
C ALA A 37 2.45 8.65 24.93
N SER A 38 2.07 7.77 25.85
CA SER A 38 0.93 7.95 26.74
C SER A 38 1.16 9.07 27.76
N GLU A 39 2.35 9.20 28.31
CA GLU A 39 2.72 10.25 29.26
C GLU A 39 2.84 11.63 28.61
N SER A 40 3.49 11.71 27.45
CA SER A 40 3.66 12.97 26.71
C SER A 40 2.32 13.54 26.26
N TYR A 41 1.42 12.69 25.85
CA TYR A 41 0.11 13.07 25.37
C TYR A 41 -0.76 13.70 26.49
N SER A 42 -0.72 13.13 27.68
CA SER A 42 -1.44 13.65 28.85
C SER A 42 -0.92 14.99 29.38
N LYS A 43 0.33 15.34 29.08
CA LYS A 43 0.98 16.59 29.54
C LYS A 43 0.71 17.80 28.61
N HIS A 44 0.51 17.56 27.31
CA HIS A 44 0.43 18.63 26.31
C HIS A 44 -0.98 18.94 25.83
N PHE A 45 -1.93 18.06 26.06
CA PHE A 45 -3.31 18.23 25.66
C PHE A 45 -4.21 18.12 26.86
N ASP A 46 -4.85 19.21 27.23
CA ASP A 46 -5.80 19.34 28.34
C ASP A 46 -7.08 18.48 28.19
N HIS A 47 -7.15 17.71 27.12
CA HIS A 47 -8.23 16.79 26.82
C HIS A 47 -7.72 15.37 26.89
N LYS A 48 -8.47 14.48 27.52
CA LYS A 48 -8.35 13.01 27.44
C LYS A 48 -8.54 12.55 25.99
N GLN A 49 -7.65 12.94 25.09
CA GLN A 49 -7.71 12.41 23.75
C GLN A 49 -7.26 10.97 23.78
N GLU A 50 -8.20 10.09 23.53
CA GLU A 50 -7.91 8.68 23.34
C GLU A 50 -6.98 8.49 22.15
N VAL A 51 -6.20 7.42 22.16
CA VAL A 51 -5.47 6.94 21.00
C VAL A 51 -6.40 6.91 19.79
N VAL A 52 -6.04 7.62 18.72
CA VAL A 52 -6.87 7.70 17.52
C VAL A 52 -6.86 6.33 16.82
N ASN A 53 -8.02 5.72 16.69
CA ASN A 53 -8.19 4.50 15.90
C ASN A 53 -8.56 4.89 14.47
N LEU A 54 -7.71 4.51 13.51
CA LEU A 54 -7.91 4.75 12.09
C LEU A 54 -8.14 3.41 11.38
N PRO A 55 -9.41 3.01 11.17
CA PRO A 55 -9.68 1.81 10.38
C PRO A 55 -9.28 2.04 8.93
N PHE A 56 -8.67 1.04 8.31
CA PHE A 56 -8.32 1.08 6.90
C PHE A 56 -8.52 -0.29 6.25
N GLU A 57 -8.73 -0.25 4.94
CA GLU A 57 -8.76 -1.41 4.06
C GLU A 57 -7.91 -1.11 2.83
N SER A 58 -7.26 -2.14 2.28
CA SER A 58 -6.57 -2.00 1.01
C SER A 58 -7.57 -1.85 -0.13
N TYR A 59 -7.38 -0.86 -0.99
CA TYR A 59 -8.25 -0.62 -2.14
C TYR A 59 -7.48 -0.01 -3.31
N ILE A 60 -8.07 -0.14 -4.50
CA ILE A 60 -7.70 0.60 -5.70
C ILE A 60 -8.95 1.10 -6.40
N ALA A 61 -8.91 2.31 -6.92
CA ALA A 61 -10.01 2.89 -7.70
C ALA A 61 -10.24 2.09 -8.99
N ASN A 62 -11.50 1.78 -9.28
CA ASN A 62 -11.86 1.06 -10.52
C ASN A 62 -11.50 1.85 -11.79
N GLU A 63 -11.60 3.18 -11.73
CA GLU A 63 -11.29 4.09 -12.84
C GLU A 63 -10.20 5.09 -12.42
N PRO A 64 -8.92 4.67 -12.33
CA PRO A 64 -7.82 5.55 -11.96
C PRO A 64 -7.57 6.68 -12.95
N VAL A 65 -7.93 6.48 -14.21
CA VAL A 65 -7.86 7.50 -15.26
C VAL A 65 -9.15 7.56 -16.05
N ARG A 66 -9.58 8.76 -16.44
CA ARG A 66 -10.77 8.95 -17.27
C ARG A 66 -10.67 10.22 -18.11
N ILE A 67 -11.50 10.28 -19.14
CA ILE A 67 -11.70 11.49 -19.96
C ILE A 67 -13.12 11.98 -19.67
N ASP A 68 -13.26 13.23 -19.28
CA ASP A 68 -14.57 13.83 -19.03
C ASP A 68 -15.29 14.23 -20.36
N SER A 69 -16.53 14.69 -20.25
CA SER A 69 -17.34 15.12 -21.40
C SER A 69 -16.73 16.28 -22.20
N ASN A 70 -15.79 17.03 -21.61
CA ASN A 70 -15.08 18.12 -22.26
C ASN A 70 -13.73 17.68 -22.85
N GLY A 71 -13.42 16.38 -22.82
CA GLY A 71 -12.16 15.83 -23.29
C GLY A 71 -10.98 16.03 -22.35
N ARG A 72 -11.21 16.47 -21.08
CA ARG A 72 -10.15 16.65 -20.10
C ARG A 72 -9.76 15.31 -19.50
N LYS A 73 -8.46 15.08 -19.39
CA LYS A 73 -7.90 13.90 -18.75
C LYS A 73 -7.88 14.10 -17.24
N ILE A 74 -8.43 13.16 -16.52
CA ILE A 74 -8.45 13.13 -15.05
C ILE A 74 -7.68 11.90 -14.61
N ILE A 75 -6.70 12.09 -13.71
CA ILE A 75 -5.90 11.02 -13.12
C ILE A 75 -6.08 11.10 -11.61
N LEU A 76 -6.41 9.97 -11.01
CA LEU A 76 -6.37 9.81 -9.57
C LEU A 76 -4.94 9.44 -9.16
N ASN A 77 -4.48 9.99 -8.04
CA ASN A 77 -3.19 9.63 -7.44
C ASN A 77 -3.27 9.75 -5.91
N GLY A 78 -2.25 9.25 -5.20
CA GLY A 78 -2.24 9.18 -3.75
C GLY A 78 -3.40 8.36 -3.21
N ASN A 79 -3.90 8.71 -2.03
CA ASN A 79 -5.03 8.01 -1.39
C ASN A 79 -6.37 8.13 -2.15
N ARG A 80 -6.45 8.92 -3.22
CA ARG A 80 -7.60 8.88 -4.14
C ARG A 80 -7.53 7.73 -5.12
N LEU A 81 -6.32 7.30 -5.47
CA LEU A 81 -6.09 6.17 -6.35
C LEU A 81 -6.21 4.85 -5.60
N SER A 82 -5.47 4.70 -4.53
CA SER A 82 -5.35 3.44 -3.81
C SER A 82 -4.83 3.61 -2.40
N PHE A 83 -5.06 2.60 -1.59
CA PHE A 83 -4.37 2.41 -0.32
C PHE A 83 -3.96 0.94 -0.20
N LEU A 84 -2.74 0.69 0.20
CA LEU A 84 -2.24 -0.66 0.43
C LEU A 84 -2.20 -0.94 1.93
N GLU A 85 -1.12 -0.52 2.57
CA GLU A 85 -0.92 -0.65 4.00
C GLU A 85 0.10 0.41 4.47
N PRO A 86 0.14 0.76 5.77
CA PRO A 86 0.98 1.86 6.23
C PRO A 86 2.44 1.46 6.53
N MET A 87 2.77 0.16 6.60
CA MET A 87 4.02 -0.29 7.25
C MET A 87 5.28 -0.01 6.44
N GLU A 88 5.24 -0.19 5.12
CA GLU A 88 6.46 -0.15 4.28
C GLU A 88 6.53 1.06 3.33
N SER A 89 5.59 2.00 3.44
CA SER A 89 5.51 3.18 2.54
C SER A 89 5.48 2.81 1.04
N THR A 90 5.20 1.55 0.70
CA THR A 90 5.19 1.00 -0.66
C THR A 90 4.20 1.75 -1.56
N ALA A 91 3.14 2.28 -0.97
CA ALA A 91 2.17 3.12 -1.67
C ALA A 91 2.80 4.37 -2.31
N ILE A 92 3.82 4.97 -1.69
CA ILE A 92 4.50 6.16 -2.23
C ILE A 92 5.23 5.80 -3.53
N GLY A 93 5.96 4.68 -3.56
CA GLY A 93 6.61 4.16 -4.76
C GLY A 93 5.59 3.93 -5.89
N PHE A 94 4.47 3.30 -5.58
CA PHE A 94 3.39 3.09 -6.53
C PHE A 94 2.80 4.41 -7.08
N TYR A 95 2.59 5.41 -6.23
CA TYR A 95 2.08 6.72 -6.69
C TYR A 95 3.05 7.44 -7.64
N LEU A 96 4.35 7.34 -7.38
CA LEU A 96 5.38 7.88 -8.28
C LEU A 96 5.38 7.14 -9.62
N GLU A 97 5.30 5.83 -9.60
CA GLU A 97 5.26 5.00 -10.82
C GLU A 97 4.03 5.32 -11.67
N VAL A 98 2.85 5.44 -11.04
CA VAL A 98 1.62 5.88 -11.72
C VAL A 98 1.80 7.27 -12.32
N ALA A 99 2.42 8.20 -11.60
CA ALA A 99 2.66 9.54 -12.12
C ALA A 99 3.56 9.52 -13.35
N ILE A 100 4.64 8.72 -13.34
CA ILE A 100 5.56 8.56 -14.47
C ILE A 100 4.83 7.94 -15.66
N LYS A 101 4.13 6.82 -15.48
CA LYS A 101 3.42 6.10 -16.55
C LYS A 101 2.29 6.92 -17.19
N THR A 102 1.63 7.75 -16.39
CA THR A 102 0.54 8.59 -16.89
C THR A 102 1.03 9.92 -17.45
N PHE A 103 2.26 10.32 -17.16
CA PHE A 103 2.80 11.60 -17.63
C PHE A 103 2.78 11.70 -19.15
N ASP A 104 3.30 10.70 -19.86
CA ASP A 104 3.31 10.67 -21.32
C ASP A 104 1.89 10.66 -21.92
N TRP A 105 0.99 9.93 -21.27
CA TRP A 105 -0.43 9.94 -21.64
C TRP A 105 -1.07 11.32 -21.46
N VAL A 106 -0.73 12.06 -20.38
CA VAL A 106 -1.26 13.41 -20.13
C VAL A 106 -0.78 14.40 -21.17
N ILE A 107 0.51 14.43 -21.44
CA ILE A 107 1.13 15.45 -22.32
C ILE A 107 1.01 15.13 -23.81
N ASN A 108 0.29 14.07 -24.15
CA ASN A 108 0.08 13.64 -25.54
C ASN A 108 1.40 13.40 -26.33
N ARG A 109 2.45 13.00 -25.65
CA ARG A 109 3.70 12.57 -26.31
C ARG A 109 3.56 11.19 -26.95
N ASP A 110 2.46 10.48 -26.71
CA ASP A 110 2.19 9.24 -27.41
C ASP A 110 2.00 9.54 -28.91
N PRO A 111 2.87 9.03 -29.78
CA PRO A 111 2.79 9.27 -31.23
C PRO A 111 1.46 8.75 -31.82
N PHE A 112 0.80 7.80 -31.16
CA PHE A 112 -0.51 7.29 -31.58
C PHE A 112 -1.69 8.18 -31.13
N LEU A 113 -1.46 9.10 -30.20
CA LEU A 113 -2.45 10.06 -29.72
C LEU A 113 -2.24 11.44 -30.37
N SER A 114 -2.13 11.48 -31.70
CA SER A 114 -2.26 12.74 -32.42
C SER A 114 -3.44 13.55 -31.86
N PRO A 115 -3.35 14.88 -31.76
CA PRO A 115 -4.49 15.73 -31.42
C PRO A 115 -5.74 15.45 -32.25
N LYS A 116 -5.56 14.82 -33.43
CA LYS A 116 -6.62 14.40 -34.36
C LYS A 116 -7.13 12.97 -34.07
N ALA A 117 -6.55 12.22 -33.14
CA ALA A 117 -7.05 10.90 -32.79
C ALA A 117 -8.48 11.04 -32.23
N GLY A 118 -9.40 10.26 -32.76
CA GLY A 118 -10.80 10.29 -32.35
C GLY A 118 -11.00 9.91 -30.87
N LEU A 119 -12.13 10.28 -30.31
CA LEU A 119 -12.50 10.01 -28.92
C LEU A 119 -12.39 8.49 -28.58
N GLU A 120 -12.78 7.62 -29.53
CA GLU A 120 -12.73 6.16 -29.35
C GLU A 120 -11.30 5.64 -29.09
N MET A 121 -10.31 6.15 -29.83
CA MET A 121 -8.90 5.79 -29.65
C MET A 121 -8.36 6.28 -28.29
N LYS A 122 -8.75 7.47 -27.86
CA LYS A 122 -8.39 8.02 -26.55
C LYS A 122 -8.99 7.18 -25.41
N VAL A 123 -10.21 6.71 -25.57
CA VAL A 123 -10.89 5.83 -24.60
C VAL A 123 -10.22 4.45 -24.57
N PHE A 124 -9.84 3.90 -25.72
CA PHE A 124 -9.14 2.63 -25.78
C PHE A 124 -7.79 2.70 -25.03
N HIS A 125 -7.03 3.73 -25.27
CA HIS A 125 -5.73 3.92 -24.59
C HIS A 125 -5.88 4.14 -23.07
N SER A 126 -6.95 4.82 -22.65
CA SER A 126 -7.28 4.93 -21.22
C SER A 126 -7.49 3.57 -20.57
N LYS A 127 -8.17 2.63 -21.24
CA LYS A 127 -8.38 1.26 -20.73
C LYS A 127 -7.07 0.50 -20.56
N GLU A 128 -6.16 0.65 -21.50
CA GLU A 128 -4.82 0.03 -21.40
C GLU A 128 -4.04 0.58 -20.20
N VAL A 129 -4.04 1.90 -20.02
CA VAL A 129 -3.41 2.54 -18.84
C VAL A 129 -4.04 2.04 -17.54
N ILE A 130 -5.38 1.95 -17.47
CA ILE A 130 -6.10 1.41 -16.31
C ILE A 130 -5.66 -0.02 -16.01
N THR A 131 -5.64 -0.87 -17.03
CA THR A 131 -5.24 -2.28 -16.89
C THR A 131 -3.81 -2.41 -16.34
N ASN A 132 -2.89 -1.59 -16.84
CA ASN A 132 -1.50 -1.60 -16.39
C ASN A 132 -1.37 -1.12 -14.93
N ILE A 133 -2.10 -0.09 -14.53
CA ILE A 133 -2.12 0.41 -13.15
C ILE A 133 -2.66 -0.68 -12.19
N HIS A 134 -3.76 -1.32 -12.55
CA HIS A 134 -4.33 -2.40 -11.72
C HIS A 134 -3.40 -3.60 -11.61
N LYS A 135 -2.79 -4.01 -12.72
CA LYS A 135 -1.83 -5.11 -12.73
C LYS A 135 -0.67 -4.83 -11.77
N GLU A 136 -0.10 -3.64 -11.84
CA GLU A 136 1.01 -3.24 -10.98
C GLU A 136 0.63 -3.18 -9.50
N PHE A 137 -0.55 -2.63 -9.20
CA PHE A 137 -1.08 -2.64 -7.84
C PHE A 137 -1.18 -4.07 -7.29
N HIS A 138 -1.69 -5.01 -8.07
CA HIS A 138 -1.79 -6.41 -7.65
C HIS A 138 -0.43 -7.09 -7.48
N GLU A 139 0.56 -6.75 -8.31
CA GLU A 139 1.94 -7.26 -8.14
C GLU A 139 2.55 -6.76 -6.83
N ILE A 140 2.34 -5.49 -6.48
CA ILE A 140 2.79 -4.93 -5.21
C ILE A 140 2.04 -5.57 -4.03
N GLN A 141 0.73 -5.79 -4.14
CA GLN A 141 -0.03 -6.51 -3.10
C GLN A 141 0.55 -7.91 -2.85
N LYS A 142 0.87 -8.67 -3.89
CA LYS A 142 1.49 -9.99 -3.77
C LYS A 142 2.85 -9.90 -3.07
N PHE A 143 3.66 -8.91 -3.42
CA PHE A 143 4.95 -8.68 -2.78
C PHE A 143 4.80 -8.40 -1.28
N ILE A 144 3.88 -7.53 -0.89
CA ILE A 144 3.56 -7.27 0.52
C ILE A 144 3.10 -8.55 1.23
N LEU A 145 2.17 -9.29 0.63
CA LEU A 145 1.67 -10.55 1.19
C LEU A 145 2.78 -11.57 1.38
N TRP A 146 3.76 -11.62 0.49
CA TRP A 146 4.92 -12.49 0.65
C TRP A 146 5.73 -12.14 1.92
N HIS A 147 5.94 -10.86 2.20
CA HIS A 147 6.58 -10.43 3.45
C HIS A 147 5.80 -10.89 4.68
N TYR A 148 4.47 -10.78 4.66
CA TYR A 148 3.64 -11.30 5.75
C TYR A 148 3.71 -12.82 5.90
N THR A 149 3.99 -13.55 4.83
CA THR A 149 4.12 -15.01 4.88
C THR A 149 5.47 -15.47 5.44
N LYS A 150 6.54 -14.75 5.13
CA LYS A 150 7.93 -15.16 5.39
C LYS A 150 8.71 -14.23 6.31
N GLY A 151 8.25 -13.00 6.47
CA GLY A 151 8.99 -11.93 7.13
C GLY A 151 8.99 -11.94 8.66
N SER A 152 8.29 -12.88 9.32
CA SER A 152 8.24 -12.92 10.78
C SER A 152 8.57 -14.27 11.36
N VAL A 153 9.39 -14.24 12.41
CA VAL A 153 9.68 -15.40 13.27
C VAL A 153 8.73 -15.49 14.47
N TYR A 154 7.85 -14.51 14.66
CA TYR A 154 6.93 -14.46 15.79
C TYR A 154 5.74 -15.38 15.60
N ASP A 155 5.46 -16.21 16.59
CA ASP A 155 4.36 -17.16 16.63
C ASP A 155 3.12 -16.57 17.35
N THR A 156 2.65 -15.41 16.88
CA THR A 156 1.47 -14.74 17.44
C THR A 156 0.22 -15.04 16.61
N PRO A 157 -1.00 -14.87 17.18
CA PRO A 157 -2.25 -15.03 16.43
C PRO A 157 -2.32 -14.18 15.17
N PHE A 158 -1.78 -12.95 15.20
CA PHE A 158 -1.69 -12.07 14.04
C PHE A 158 -0.88 -12.70 12.91
N TRP A 159 0.35 -13.15 13.21
CA TRP A 159 1.24 -13.73 12.19
C TRP A 159 0.73 -15.07 11.65
N LYS A 160 0.12 -15.92 12.50
CA LYS A 160 -0.55 -17.15 12.05
C LYS A 160 -1.68 -16.85 11.08
N ALA A 161 -2.53 -15.89 11.38
CA ALA A 161 -3.62 -15.50 10.50
C ALA A 161 -3.12 -14.89 9.18
N ALA A 162 -2.08 -14.03 9.24
CA ALA A 162 -1.44 -13.47 8.06
C ALA A 162 -0.86 -14.58 7.17
N GLN A 163 -0.11 -15.51 7.72
CA GLN A 163 0.44 -16.65 7.00
C GLN A 163 -0.64 -17.52 6.35
N THR A 164 -1.73 -17.82 7.07
CA THR A 164 -2.84 -18.62 6.54
C THR A 164 -3.53 -17.94 5.37
N LYS A 165 -3.85 -16.62 5.51
CA LYS A 165 -4.50 -15.86 4.43
C LYS A 165 -3.62 -15.75 3.18
N THR A 166 -2.32 -15.64 3.36
CA THR A 166 -1.38 -15.44 2.25
C THR A 166 -1.05 -16.75 1.53
N THR A 167 -1.05 -17.87 2.20
CA THR A 167 -0.78 -19.19 1.58
C THR A 167 -1.75 -19.47 0.43
N THR A 168 -3.04 -19.17 0.60
CA THR A 168 -4.05 -19.38 -0.46
C THR A 168 -3.82 -18.50 -1.70
N VAL A 169 -3.24 -17.33 -1.54
CA VAL A 169 -2.91 -16.43 -2.67
C VAL A 169 -1.71 -16.98 -3.46
N PHE A 170 -0.79 -17.68 -2.79
CA PHE A 170 0.42 -18.23 -3.41
C PHE A 170 0.27 -19.64 -3.97
N GLU A 171 -0.84 -20.31 -3.70
CA GLU A 171 -1.16 -21.61 -4.31
C GLU A 171 -1.52 -21.50 -5.81
N GLN A 172 -1.75 -20.28 -6.31
CA GLN A 172 -1.91 -19.99 -7.74
C GLN A 172 -0.72 -19.13 -8.23
N PRO A 173 0.44 -19.74 -8.54
CA PRO A 173 1.62 -19.00 -8.90
C PRO A 173 1.47 -18.29 -10.24
N ASP A 174 1.56 -16.97 -10.21
CA ASP A 174 1.89 -16.13 -11.35
C ASP A 174 3.40 -16.31 -11.64
N GLU A 175 3.79 -16.62 -12.87
CA GLU A 175 5.18 -16.90 -13.26
C GLU A 175 6.16 -15.84 -12.79
N ARG A 176 5.81 -14.57 -12.96
CA ARG A 176 6.66 -13.43 -12.56
C ARG A 176 6.83 -13.33 -11.03
N PHE A 177 5.79 -13.61 -10.28
CA PHE A 177 5.88 -13.67 -8.83
C PHE A 177 6.77 -14.84 -8.38
N GLN A 178 6.69 -15.97 -9.06
CA GLN A 178 7.56 -17.12 -8.79
C GLN A 178 9.03 -16.80 -9.05
N GLU A 179 9.34 -16.01 -10.07
CA GLU A 179 10.71 -15.51 -10.33
C GLU A 179 11.21 -14.64 -9.18
N ILE A 180 10.40 -13.70 -8.67
CA ILE A 180 10.75 -12.84 -7.52
C ILE A 180 11.00 -13.68 -6.27
N VAL A 181 10.13 -14.65 -5.98
CA VAL A 181 10.30 -15.57 -4.84
C VAL A 181 11.56 -16.41 -4.96
N ASN A 182 11.87 -16.90 -6.16
CA ASN A 182 13.08 -17.68 -6.41
C ASN A 182 14.34 -16.83 -6.28
N LEU A 183 14.32 -15.59 -6.77
CA LEU A 183 15.40 -14.63 -6.60
C LEU A 183 15.64 -14.31 -5.12
N ALA A 184 14.61 -14.02 -4.36
CA ALA A 184 14.71 -13.76 -2.92
C ALA A 184 15.28 -14.97 -2.16
N LYS A 185 14.86 -16.20 -2.48
CA LYS A 185 15.42 -17.44 -1.89
C LYS A 185 16.89 -17.63 -2.24
N SER A 186 17.33 -17.22 -3.44
CA SER A 186 18.73 -17.33 -3.85
C SER A 186 19.63 -16.36 -3.07
N ILE A 187 19.13 -15.20 -2.70
CA ILE A 187 19.84 -14.20 -1.90
C ILE A 187 20.02 -14.72 -0.47
N ASP A 188 18.96 -15.23 0.15
CA ASP A 188 18.98 -15.78 1.52
C ASP A 188 19.96 -16.97 1.69
N SER A 189 20.22 -17.71 0.62
CA SER A 189 21.12 -18.86 0.66
C SER A 189 22.61 -18.50 0.59
N THR A 190 22.95 -17.26 0.24
CA THR A 190 24.33 -16.80 0.00
C THR A 190 24.92 -15.94 1.11
N ASP A 191 24.10 -15.28 1.93
CA ASP A 191 24.56 -14.26 2.88
C ASP A 191 24.52 -14.65 4.38
N CYS A 192 24.20 -15.89 4.71
CA CYS A 192 24.22 -16.39 6.07
C CYS A 192 25.41 -17.33 6.34
N ARG A 193 26.65 -16.91 5.98
CA ARG A 193 27.85 -17.59 6.45
C ARG A 193 28.84 -16.61 7.07
#